data_fff7c29e4d6cdb23aed5bb9958b348ce
#
_entry.id   fff7c29e4d6cdb23aed5bb9958b348ce
#
_cell.length_a   1.000
_cell.length_b   1.000
_cell.length_c   1.000
_cell.angle_alpha   90.00
_cell.angle_beta   90.00
_cell.angle_gamma   90.00
#
_symmetry.space_group_name_H-M   'P 1'
#
loop_
_entity.id
_entity.type
_entity.pdbx_description
1 polymer ?
#
loop_
_entity_poly.entity_id
_entity_poly.type
_entity_poly.pdbx_seq_one_letter_code
_entity_poly.pdbx_strand_id
1 'polypeptide(L)'
;MNKNKLELKDYLFISLICVLFGVFYLLAVYAGGALSATLAPMGLGVLGYEPFYGIWFMAPVFTLYFIRKPGIGIITEIIAAVIEVLLGNMFGIIVVVSAFIQGLGVEIAFMTKKYGDITYGTTMLGAVITTIFTFLWTGFRSNYLALDWKLVVAIFVIRLASALIFTGYLSKLLCDQMVKTGVVKVRG
;
A
#
# COMPACT_ATOMS: atom_id res chain seq x y z
N MET A 1 -19.54 -12.87 -23.59
CA MET A 1 -19.36 -12.73 -22.13
C MET A 1 -18.58 -11.43 -21.87
N ASN A 2 -19.10 -10.57 -21.01
CA ASN A 2 -18.47 -9.26 -20.74
C ASN A 2 -17.24 -9.50 -19.84
N LYS A 3 -16.03 -9.42 -20.40
CA LYS A 3 -14.75 -9.71 -19.72
C LYS A 3 -14.51 -8.85 -18.46
N ASN A 4 -15.30 -7.79 -18.25
CA ASN A 4 -15.15 -6.85 -17.13
C ASN A 4 -16.01 -7.15 -15.90
N LYS A 5 -16.90 -8.14 -15.93
CA LYS A 5 -17.73 -8.47 -14.75
C LYS A 5 -16.91 -9.24 -13.72
N LEU A 6 -16.99 -8.81 -12.45
CA LEU A 6 -16.47 -9.56 -11.31
C LEU A 6 -17.40 -10.75 -11.04
N GLU A 7 -16.81 -11.88 -10.71
CA GLU A 7 -17.52 -13.08 -10.25
C GLU A 7 -17.58 -13.08 -8.70
N LEU A 8 -18.49 -13.88 -8.13
CA LEU A 8 -18.62 -14.00 -6.68
C LEU A 8 -17.28 -14.32 -5.97
N LYS A 9 -16.49 -15.20 -6.58
CA LYS A 9 -15.15 -15.55 -6.06
C LYS A 9 -14.16 -14.38 -6.07
N ASP A 10 -14.31 -13.39 -6.97
CA ASP A 10 -13.49 -12.19 -6.99
C ASP A 10 -13.84 -11.29 -5.79
N TYR A 11 -15.14 -11.12 -5.52
CA TYR A 11 -15.59 -10.37 -4.33
C TYR A 11 -15.13 -11.02 -3.03
N LEU A 12 -15.22 -12.33 -2.92
CA LEU A 12 -14.73 -13.09 -1.75
C LEU A 12 -13.22 -12.90 -1.56
N PHE A 13 -12.44 -12.97 -2.65
CA PHE A 13 -11.01 -12.76 -2.60
C PHE A 13 -10.65 -11.33 -2.18
N ILE A 14 -11.29 -10.31 -2.79
CA ILE A 14 -11.09 -8.90 -2.41
C ILE A 14 -11.41 -8.71 -0.93
N SER A 15 -12.56 -9.21 -0.47
CA SER A 15 -12.98 -9.06 0.93
C SER A 15 -11.97 -9.68 1.90
N LEU A 16 -11.45 -10.88 1.57
CA LEU A 16 -10.42 -11.55 2.38
C LEU A 16 -9.14 -10.71 2.45
N ILE A 17 -8.67 -10.21 1.31
CA ILE A 17 -7.47 -9.35 1.25
C ILE A 17 -7.70 -8.06 2.03
N CYS A 18 -8.87 -7.42 1.91
CA CYS A 18 -9.18 -6.18 2.64
C CYS A 18 -9.16 -6.39 4.16
N VAL A 19 -9.75 -7.48 4.66
CA VAL A 19 -9.75 -7.80 6.10
C VAL A 19 -8.32 -8.10 6.58
N LEU A 20 -7.58 -8.93 5.84
CA LEU A 20 -6.23 -9.31 6.19
C LEU A 20 -5.31 -8.08 6.26
N PHE A 21 -5.33 -7.23 5.23
CA PHE A 21 -4.49 -6.04 5.19
C PHE A 21 -4.99 -4.95 6.12
N GLY A 22 -6.29 -4.80 6.38
CA GLY A 22 -6.80 -3.89 7.41
C GLY A 22 -6.22 -4.18 8.79
N VAL A 23 -6.05 -5.46 9.14
CA VAL A 23 -5.34 -5.88 10.37
C VAL A 23 -3.84 -5.58 10.30
N PHE A 24 -3.16 -5.89 9.20
CA PHE A 24 -1.74 -5.58 9.04
C PHE A 24 -1.46 -4.07 9.08
N TYR A 25 -2.34 -3.26 8.51
CA TYR A 25 -2.25 -1.81 8.55
C TYR A 25 -2.34 -1.29 9.99
N LEU A 26 -3.31 -1.79 10.76
CA LEU A 26 -3.42 -1.44 12.16
C LEU A 26 -2.17 -1.83 12.97
N LEU A 27 -1.61 -3.02 12.74
CA LEU A 27 -0.36 -3.44 13.38
C LEU A 27 0.80 -2.51 13.01
N ALA A 28 0.88 -2.09 11.74
CA ALA A 28 1.89 -1.14 11.27
C ALA A 28 1.72 0.25 11.93
N VAL A 29 0.46 0.69 12.17
CA VAL A 29 0.18 1.93 12.93
C VAL A 29 0.73 1.84 14.34
N TYR A 30 0.47 0.75 15.07
CA TYR A 30 0.98 0.60 16.43
C TYR A 30 2.51 0.49 16.45
N ALA A 31 3.10 -0.26 15.53
CA ALA A 31 4.57 -0.37 15.43
C ALA A 31 5.21 0.99 15.10
N GLY A 32 4.64 1.72 14.15
CA GLY A 32 5.09 3.06 13.78
C GLY A 32 4.93 4.07 14.91
N GLY A 33 3.83 4.00 15.66
CA GLY A 33 3.58 4.83 16.83
C GLY A 33 4.60 4.57 17.94
N ALA A 34 4.89 3.32 18.24
CA ALA A 34 5.91 2.94 19.22
C ALA A 34 7.30 3.43 18.81
N LEU A 35 7.67 3.26 17.54
CA LEU A 35 8.94 3.76 17.02
C LEU A 35 8.98 5.29 17.03
N SER A 36 7.89 5.96 16.67
CA SER A 36 7.78 7.42 16.72
C SER A 36 7.98 7.96 18.15
N ALA A 37 7.34 7.33 19.14
CA ALA A 37 7.52 7.68 20.55
C ALA A 37 8.97 7.49 21.03
N THR A 38 9.62 6.42 20.58
CA THR A 38 11.04 6.14 20.92
C THR A 38 11.99 7.19 20.30
N LEU A 39 11.71 7.65 19.09
CA LEU A 39 12.53 8.60 18.35
C LEU A 39 12.22 10.06 18.71
N ALA A 40 11.06 10.34 19.32
CA ALA A 40 10.62 11.71 19.64
C ALA A 40 11.60 12.52 20.51
N PRO A 41 12.23 11.95 21.56
CA PRO A 41 13.22 12.70 22.36
C PRO A 41 14.45 13.16 21.57
N MET A 42 14.74 12.49 20.43
CA MET A 42 15.84 12.84 19.53
C MET A 42 15.42 13.84 18.42
N GLY A 43 14.17 14.31 18.42
CA GLY A 43 13.62 15.15 17.36
C GLY A 43 13.32 14.37 16.06
N LEU A 44 13.39 13.03 16.08
CA LEU A 44 13.25 12.16 14.91
C LEU A 44 11.91 11.40 14.88
N GLY A 45 10.95 11.77 15.72
CA GLY A 45 9.65 11.07 15.83
C GLY A 45 8.89 10.98 14.51
N VAL A 46 9.05 11.95 13.61
CA VAL A 46 8.42 11.93 12.27
C VAL A 46 8.86 10.72 11.42
N LEU A 47 10.02 10.14 11.68
CA LEU A 47 10.53 8.96 10.97
C LEU A 47 9.88 7.64 11.41
N GLY A 48 9.15 7.63 12.52
CA GLY A 48 8.67 6.40 13.14
C GLY A 48 7.76 5.55 12.25
N TYR A 49 6.98 6.17 11.38
CA TYR A 49 6.09 5.45 10.46
C TYR A 49 6.74 5.07 9.13
N GLU A 50 7.84 5.73 8.76
CA GLU A 50 8.44 5.59 7.43
C GLU A 50 8.88 4.16 7.07
N PRO A 51 9.45 3.36 8.01
CA PRO A 51 9.83 1.98 7.72
C PRO A 51 8.65 1.05 7.39
N PHE A 52 7.43 1.45 7.74
CA PHE A 52 6.22 0.64 7.56
C PHE A 52 5.37 1.04 6.36
N TYR A 53 5.68 2.17 5.69
CA TYR A 53 4.87 2.69 4.59
C TYR A 53 4.61 1.68 3.47
N GLY A 54 5.61 0.85 3.15
CA GLY A 54 5.45 -0.18 2.13
C GLY A 54 4.37 -1.23 2.45
N ILE A 55 4.02 -1.42 3.72
CA ILE A 55 2.96 -2.35 4.13
C ILE A 55 1.60 -1.82 3.68
N TRP A 56 1.34 -0.50 3.81
CA TRP A 56 0.10 0.14 3.38
C TRP A 56 -0.12 0.16 1.86
N PHE A 57 0.86 -0.22 1.05
CA PHE A 57 0.72 -0.27 -0.40
C PHE A 57 0.59 -1.72 -0.93
N MET A 58 0.56 -2.73 -0.04
CA MET A 58 0.58 -4.13 -0.46
C MET A 58 -0.77 -4.63 -0.97
N ALA A 59 -1.89 -4.28 -0.32
CA ALA A 59 -3.21 -4.83 -0.65
C ALA A 59 -3.61 -4.64 -2.11
N PRO A 60 -3.45 -3.45 -2.73
CA PRO A 60 -3.76 -3.25 -4.14
C PRO A 60 -2.88 -4.11 -5.06
N VAL A 61 -1.61 -4.38 -4.70
CA VAL A 61 -0.74 -5.26 -5.48
C VAL A 61 -1.32 -6.68 -5.52
N PHE A 62 -1.75 -7.22 -4.36
CA PHE A 62 -2.34 -8.56 -4.28
C PHE A 62 -3.59 -8.67 -5.15
N THR A 63 -4.53 -7.75 -5.03
CA THR A 63 -5.78 -7.84 -5.78
C THR A 63 -5.58 -7.62 -7.28
N LEU A 64 -4.75 -6.68 -7.67
CA LEU A 64 -4.42 -6.43 -9.07
C LEU A 64 -3.63 -7.57 -9.69
N TYR A 65 -2.75 -8.23 -8.92
CA TYR A 65 -2.01 -9.39 -9.38
C TYR A 65 -2.94 -10.54 -9.80
N PHE A 66 -3.97 -10.83 -9.00
CA PHE A 66 -4.84 -11.99 -9.23
C PHE A 66 -6.06 -11.67 -10.09
N ILE A 67 -6.65 -10.46 -9.98
CA ILE A 67 -7.91 -10.13 -10.65
C ILE A 67 -7.69 -9.40 -11.99
N ARG A 68 -6.63 -8.61 -12.09
CA ARG A 68 -6.20 -7.92 -13.33
C ARG A 68 -7.27 -7.05 -13.98
N LYS A 69 -8.10 -6.36 -13.19
CA LYS A 69 -9.15 -5.48 -13.68
C LYS A 69 -8.94 -4.04 -13.19
N PRO A 70 -9.26 -3.04 -14.03
CA PRO A 70 -9.11 -1.64 -13.66
C PRO A 70 -9.93 -1.25 -12.44
N GLY A 71 -9.35 -0.40 -11.57
CA GLY A 71 -9.99 0.17 -10.39
C GLY A 71 -10.00 -0.73 -9.15
N ILE A 72 -9.64 -2.02 -9.29
CA ILE A 72 -9.68 -2.98 -8.19
C ILE A 72 -8.65 -2.63 -7.10
N GLY A 73 -7.48 -2.16 -7.49
CA GLY A 73 -6.45 -1.75 -6.52
C GLY A 73 -6.91 -0.60 -5.64
N ILE A 74 -7.51 0.42 -6.25
CA ILE A 74 -8.04 1.59 -5.52
C ILE A 74 -9.14 1.16 -4.55
N ILE A 75 -10.11 0.37 -5.03
CA ILE A 75 -11.25 -0.09 -4.22
C ILE A 75 -10.75 -0.94 -3.05
N THR A 76 -9.82 -1.87 -3.29
CA THR A 76 -9.25 -2.72 -2.24
C THR A 76 -8.57 -1.89 -1.16
N GLU A 77 -7.76 -0.91 -1.57
CA GLU A 77 -7.02 -0.08 -0.62
C GLU A 77 -7.96 0.76 0.25
N ILE A 78 -8.98 1.36 -0.36
CA ILE A 78 -9.99 2.12 0.38
C ILE A 78 -10.72 1.22 1.39
N ILE A 79 -11.15 0.03 0.99
CA ILE A 79 -11.88 -0.88 1.90
C ILE A 79 -10.96 -1.37 3.03
N ALA A 80 -9.70 -1.72 2.74
CA ALA A 80 -8.72 -2.11 3.75
C ALA A 80 -8.50 -0.99 4.79
N ALA A 81 -8.37 0.25 4.32
CA ALA A 81 -8.23 1.42 5.18
C ALA A 81 -9.50 1.70 6.01
N VAL A 82 -10.70 1.51 5.46
CA VAL A 82 -11.96 1.62 6.23
C VAL A 82 -11.99 0.57 7.33
N ILE A 83 -11.59 -0.67 7.05
CA ILE A 83 -11.50 -1.73 8.07
C ILE A 83 -10.48 -1.34 9.14
N GLU A 84 -9.31 -0.84 8.78
CA GLU A 84 -8.29 -0.33 9.70
C GLU A 84 -8.86 0.76 10.63
N VAL A 85 -9.64 1.70 10.09
CA VAL A 85 -10.30 2.75 10.88
C VAL A 85 -11.32 2.16 11.85
N LEU A 86 -12.15 1.22 11.40
CA LEU A 86 -13.14 0.54 12.23
C LEU A 86 -12.50 -0.28 13.35
N LEU A 87 -11.29 -0.79 13.14
CA LEU A 87 -10.51 -1.52 14.15
C LEU A 87 -9.81 -0.60 15.17
N GLY A 88 -9.91 0.73 15.02
CA GLY A 88 -9.41 1.70 16.01
C GLY A 88 -8.09 2.39 15.61
N ASN A 89 -7.87 2.63 14.32
CA ASN A 89 -6.76 3.46 13.85
C ASN A 89 -6.83 4.88 14.45
N MET A 90 -5.72 5.35 15.02
CA MET A 90 -5.61 6.66 15.67
C MET A 90 -5.69 7.86 14.71
N PHE A 91 -5.47 7.66 13.41
CA PHE A 91 -5.49 8.74 12.42
C PHE A 91 -6.90 9.10 11.92
N GLY A 92 -7.89 8.24 12.19
CA GLY A 92 -9.28 8.47 11.82
C GLY A 92 -9.53 8.46 10.31
N ILE A 93 -10.64 9.10 9.89
CA ILE A 93 -11.17 9.02 8.51
C ILE A 93 -10.23 9.57 7.43
N ILE A 94 -9.26 10.41 7.78
CA ILE A 94 -8.29 10.97 6.81
C ILE A 94 -7.46 9.87 6.12
N VAL A 95 -7.34 8.71 6.74
CA VAL A 95 -6.67 7.53 6.19
C VAL A 95 -7.31 7.08 4.88
N VAL A 96 -8.62 7.25 4.72
CA VAL A 96 -9.35 6.89 3.49
C VAL A 96 -8.87 7.72 2.30
N VAL A 97 -8.58 9.01 2.52
CA VAL A 97 -7.99 9.86 1.46
C VAL A 97 -6.58 9.38 1.11
N SER A 98 -5.78 9.04 2.13
CA SER A 98 -4.45 8.47 1.91
C SER A 98 -4.53 7.14 1.15
N ALA A 99 -5.48 6.28 1.48
CA ALA A 99 -5.72 5.01 0.81
C ALA A 99 -6.09 5.17 -0.67
N PHE A 100 -6.92 6.16 -1.01
CA PHE A 100 -7.20 6.47 -2.41
C PHE A 100 -5.90 6.81 -3.18
N ILE A 101 -5.05 7.65 -2.60
CA ILE A 101 -3.76 8.05 -3.20
C ILE A 101 -2.82 6.86 -3.33
N GLN A 102 -2.78 5.99 -2.33
CA GLN A 102 -1.97 4.77 -2.30
C GLN A 102 -2.43 3.79 -3.39
N GLY A 103 -3.71 3.48 -3.42
CA GLY A 103 -4.30 2.60 -4.43
C GLY A 103 -4.09 3.13 -5.86
N LEU A 104 -4.26 4.45 -6.05
CA LEU A 104 -4.05 5.11 -7.34
C LEU A 104 -2.60 4.96 -7.83
N GLY A 105 -1.61 5.13 -6.95
CA GLY A 105 -0.20 4.99 -7.31
C GLY A 105 0.15 3.59 -7.81
N VAL A 106 -0.34 2.55 -7.12
CA VAL A 106 -0.16 1.16 -7.56
C VAL A 106 -0.95 0.90 -8.85
N GLU A 107 -2.19 1.35 -8.93
CA GLU A 107 -3.07 1.17 -10.10
C GLU A 107 -2.41 1.71 -11.39
N ILE A 108 -1.81 2.91 -11.34
CA ILE A 108 -1.10 3.52 -12.48
C ILE A 108 0.03 2.60 -12.99
N ALA A 109 0.80 1.99 -12.10
CA ALA A 109 1.85 1.06 -12.52
C ALA A 109 1.30 -0.16 -13.27
N PHE A 110 0.19 -0.72 -12.79
CA PHE A 110 -0.47 -1.86 -13.44
C PHE A 110 -1.13 -1.47 -14.77
N MET A 111 -1.65 -0.24 -14.88
CA MET A 111 -2.17 0.32 -16.14
C MET A 111 -1.09 0.36 -17.23
N THR A 112 0.18 0.63 -16.90
CA THR A 112 1.27 0.65 -17.91
C THR A 112 1.44 -0.69 -18.61
N LYS A 113 1.08 -1.78 -17.94
CA LYS A 113 1.08 -3.16 -18.48
C LYS A 113 -0.30 -3.64 -18.93
N LYS A 114 -1.29 -2.72 -19.02
CA LYS A 114 -2.68 -3.05 -19.38
C LYS A 114 -3.24 -4.22 -18.56
N TYR A 115 -2.84 -4.30 -17.26
CA TYR A 115 -3.19 -5.39 -16.33
C TYR A 115 -2.79 -6.79 -16.81
N GLY A 116 -1.82 -6.88 -17.72
CA GLY A 116 -1.32 -8.14 -18.27
C GLY A 116 -0.30 -8.82 -17.34
N ASP A 117 0.84 -9.23 -17.87
CA ASP A 117 1.87 -9.91 -17.08
C ASP A 117 2.54 -9.00 -16.06
N ILE A 118 2.41 -9.38 -14.79
CA ILE A 118 2.94 -8.64 -13.66
C ILE A 118 4.34 -9.12 -13.33
N THR A 119 5.30 -8.25 -13.57
CA THR A 119 6.73 -8.49 -13.28
C THR A 119 7.17 -7.76 -12.02
N TYR A 120 8.36 -8.10 -11.49
CA TYR A 120 9.00 -7.30 -10.43
C TYR A 120 9.12 -5.82 -10.83
N GLY A 121 9.41 -5.52 -12.10
CA GLY A 121 9.45 -4.13 -12.59
C GLY A 121 8.12 -3.41 -12.43
N THR A 122 6.98 -4.10 -12.62
CA THR A 122 5.65 -3.51 -12.44
C THR A 122 5.38 -3.16 -10.98
N THR A 123 5.67 -4.08 -10.06
CA THR A 123 5.44 -3.86 -8.63
C THR A 123 6.41 -2.83 -8.04
N MET A 124 7.67 -2.83 -8.49
CA MET A 124 8.66 -1.80 -8.14
C MET A 124 8.24 -0.41 -8.64
N LEU A 125 7.73 -0.32 -9.87
CA LEU A 125 7.20 0.94 -10.40
C LEU A 125 6.02 1.43 -9.55
N GLY A 126 5.11 0.53 -9.14
CA GLY A 126 4.02 0.83 -8.22
C GLY A 126 4.52 1.38 -6.89
N ALA A 127 5.53 0.75 -6.30
CA ALA A 127 6.16 1.21 -5.07
C ALA A 127 6.73 2.63 -5.21
N VAL A 128 7.42 2.93 -6.31
CA VAL A 128 8.00 4.26 -6.58
C VAL A 128 6.91 5.32 -6.75
N ILE A 129 5.92 5.07 -7.63
CA ILE A 129 4.84 6.04 -7.90
C ILE A 129 4.05 6.32 -6.62
N THR A 130 3.69 5.28 -5.88
CA THR A 130 2.94 5.42 -4.63
C THR A 130 3.75 6.17 -3.57
N THR A 131 5.05 5.91 -3.48
CA THR A 131 5.94 6.67 -2.58
C THR A 131 5.93 8.15 -2.91
N ILE A 132 6.07 8.53 -4.18
CA ILE A 132 6.05 9.94 -4.60
C ILE A 132 4.71 10.58 -4.23
N PHE A 133 3.59 9.93 -4.57
CA PHE A 133 2.25 10.48 -4.32
C PHE A 133 1.97 10.64 -2.82
N THR A 134 2.29 9.62 -2.03
CA THR A 134 2.09 9.69 -0.58
C THR A 134 3.07 10.64 0.11
N PHE A 135 4.28 10.79 -0.40
CA PHE A 135 5.24 11.76 0.11
C PHE A 135 4.74 13.20 -0.10
N LEU A 136 4.22 13.51 -1.29
CA LEU A 136 3.63 14.81 -1.57
C LEU A 136 2.39 15.06 -0.70
N TRP A 137 1.51 14.07 -0.58
CA TRP A 137 0.31 14.15 0.25
C TRP A 137 0.63 14.39 1.73
N THR A 138 1.52 13.57 2.30
CA THR A 138 1.92 13.73 3.71
C THR A 138 2.73 14.99 3.91
N GLY A 139 3.55 15.40 2.94
CA GLY A 139 4.31 16.64 2.97
C GLY A 139 3.43 17.88 3.07
N PHE A 140 2.35 17.89 2.29
CA PHE A 140 1.32 18.92 2.36
C PHE A 140 0.60 18.89 3.72
N ARG A 141 0.13 17.72 4.16
CA ARG A 141 -0.64 17.58 5.39
C ARG A 141 0.17 17.84 6.66
N SER A 142 1.43 17.41 6.67
CA SER A 142 2.32 17.50 7.85
C SER A 142 3.35 18.62 7.73
N ASN A 143 3.15 19.53 6.78
CA ASN A 143 3.98 20.73 6.59
C ASN A 143 5.49 20.43 6.56
N TYR A 144 5.92 19.55 5.65
CA TYR A 144 7.36 19.19 5.52
C TYR A 144 8.25 20.37 5.16
N LEU A 145 7.69 21.49 4.67
CA LEU A 145 8.43 22.73 4.40
C LEU A 145 8.98 23.37 5.67
N ALA A 146 8.41 23.07 6.84
CA ALA A 146 8.88 23.56 8.14
C ALA A 146 9.98 22.67 8.75
N LEU A 147 10.29 21.52 8.15
CA LEU A 147 11.32 20.60 8.62
C LEU A 147 12.70 20.91 8.02
N ASP A 148 13.75 20.49 8.72
CA ASP A 148 15.10 20.48 8.15
C ASP A 148 15.13 19.62 6.87
N TRP A 149 15.77 20.12 5.81
CA TRP A 149 15.79 19.45 4.52
C TRP A 149 16.43 18.04 4.58
N LYS A 150 17.40 17.82 5.48
CA LYS A 150 18.02 16.49 5.67
C LYS A 150 17.01 15.50 6.21
N LEU A 151 16.13 15.94 7.10
CA LEU A 151 15.06 15.12 7.64
C LEU A 151 14.02 14.81 6.57
N VAL A 152 13.67 15.76 5.71
CA VAL A 152 12.76 15.54 4.58
C VAL A 152 13.33 14.51 3.59
N VAL A 153 14.63 14.59 3.29
CA VAL A 153 15.30 13.57 2.46
C VAL A 153 15.29 12.20 3.14
N ALA A 154 15.56 12.15 4.46
CA ALA A 154 15.52 10.88 5.21
C ALA A 154 14.12 10.24 5.18
N ILE A 155 13.06 11.02 5.38
CA ILE A 155 11.65 10.58 5.24
C ILE A 155 11.45 9.90 3.86
N PHE A 156 11.82 10.59 2.78
CA PHE A 156 11.64 10.06 1.43
C PHE A 156 12.42 8.77 1.19
N VAL A 157 13.70 8.73 1.58
CA VAL A 157 14.57 7.58 1.36
C VAL A 157 14.11 6.35 2.15
N ILE A 158 13.75 6.51 3.43
CA ILE A 158 13.27 5.40 4.26
C ILE A 158 11.93 4.89 3.74
N ARG A 159 10.99 5.77 3.38
CA ARG A 159 9.71 5.39 2.78
C ARG A 159 9.89 4.63 1.48
N LEU A 160 10.75 5.13 0.59
CA LEU A 160 11.03 4.47 -0.68
C LEU A 160 11.64 3.09 -0.47
N ALA A 161 12.63 2.97 0.42
CA ALA A 161 13.22 1.67 0.76
C ALA A 161 12.18 0.69 1.30
N SER A 162 11.33 1.12 2.22
CA SER A 162 10.20 0.34 2.74
C SER A 162 9.26 -0.10 1.61
N ALA A 163 8.85 0.82 0.74
CA ALA A 163 7.96 0.51 -0.38
C ALA A 163 8.58 -0.48 -1.38
N LEU A 164 9.86 -0.33 -1.71
CA LEU A 164 10.57 -1.26 -2.61
C LEU A 164 10.65 -2.67 -2.02
N ILE A 165 10.89 -2.78 -0.70
CA ILE A 165 10.98 -4.07 0.00
C ILE A 165 9.59 -4.72 0.11
N PHE A 166 8.61 -4.04 0.70
CA PHE A 166 7.31 -4.64 1.01
C PHE A 166 6.40 -4.69 -0.23
N THR A 167 6.15 -3.54 -0.87
CA THR A 167 5.23 -3.44 -2.01
C THR A 167 5.85 -4.00 -3.28
N GLY A 168 7.10 -3.62 -3.56
CA GLY A 168 7.78 -4.01 -4.78
C GLY A 168 8.18 -5.47 -4.79
N TYR A 169 9.02 -5.88 -3.83
CA TYR A 169 9.62 -7.21 -3.82
C TYR A 169 8.75 -8.25 -3.12
N LEU A 170 8.40 -8.01 -1.86
CA LEU A 170 7.74 -9.01 -1.02
C LEU A 170 6.33 -9.35 -1.53
N SER A 171 5.53 -8.34 -1.94
CA SER A 171 4.20 -8.60 -2.50
C SER A 171 4.25 -9.48 -3.73
N LYS A 172 5.17 -9.20 -4.65
CA LYS A 172 5.36 -10.03 -5.87
C LYS A 172 5.78 -11.45 -5.52
N LEU A 173 6.77 -11.59 -4.62
CA LEU A 173 7.25 -12.89 -4.16
C LEU A 173 6.11 -13.73 -3.57
N LEU A 174 5.32 -13.14 -2.66
CA LEU A 174 4.19 -13.82 -2.02
C LEU A 174 3.11 -14.20 -3.04
N CYS A 175 2.75 -13.30 -3.96
CA CYS A 175 1.80 -13.60 -5.04
C CYS A 175 2.28 -14.77 -5.91
N ASP A 176 3.56 -14.78 -6.30
CA ASP A 176 4.15 -15.88 -7.09
C ASP A 176 4.10 -17.22 -6.34
N GLN A 177 4.39 -17.20 -5.02
CA GLN A 177 4.29 -18.42 -4.20
C GLN A 177 2.85 -18.90 -4.08
N MET A 178 1.87 -18.01 -3.92
CA MET A 178 0.44 -18.39 -3.90
C MET A 178 -0.01 -19.05 -5.22
N VAL A 179 0.53 -18.58 -6.35
CA VAL A 179 0.27 -19.24 -7.65
C VAL A 179 0.94 -20.62 -7.72
N LYS A 180 2.21 -20.73 -7.33
CA LYS A 180 2.98 -22.00 -7.36
C LYS A 180 2.36 -23.07 -6.47
N THR A 181 1.85 -22.71 -5.31
CA THR A 181 1.18 -23.64 -4.38
C THR A 181 -0.25 -23.96 -4.77
N GLY A 182 -0.79 -23.32 -5.81
CA GLY A 182 -2.15 -23.57 -6.28
C GLY A 182 -3.26 -23.01 -5.38
N VAL A 183 -2.90 -22.23 -4.35
CA VAL A 183 -3.87 -21.62 -3.41
C VAL A 183 -4.79 -20.65 -4.13
N VAL A 184 -4.25 -19.85 -5.05
CA VAL A 184 -5.02 -18.89 -5.87
C VAL A 184 -4.59 -18.97 -7.32
N LYS A 185 -5.56 -18.92 -8.24
CA LYS A 185 -5.30 -18.85 -9.68
C LYS A 185 -5.41 -17.42 -10.17
N VAL A 186 -4.47 -17.00 -11.02
CA VAL A 186 -4.56 -15.72 -11.71
C VAL A 186 -5.77 -15.74 -12.66
N ARG A 187 -6.52 -14.66 -12.67
CA ARG A 187 -7.72 -14.48 -13.49
C ARG A 187 -7.49 -13.28 -14.41
N GLY A 188 -7.57 -13.48 -15.67
CA GLY A 188 -7.35 -12.43 -16.65
C GLY A 188 -7.50 -12.97 -18.07
#